data_83fe115ab9365023cb82c826281d79f2
#
_entry.id   83fe115ab9365023cb82c826281d79f2
#
_cell.length_a   1.000
_cell.length_b   1.000
_cell.length_c   1.000
_cell.angle_alpha   90.00
_cell.angle_beta   90.00
_cell.angle_gamma   90.00
#
_symmetry.space_group_name_H-M   'P 1'
#
loop_
_entity.id
_entity.type
_entity.pdbx_description
1 polymer ?
#
loop_
_entity_poly.entity_id
_entity_poly.type
_entity_poly.pdbx_seq_one_letter_code
_entity_poly.pdbx_strand_id
1 'polypeptide(L)'
;MLTRRDLAAALIASGFTLACVSMADEPSKLLDSTAWQWAEMQPRKTEVGELRSVVRQPTRTLDELEMHITTLNPHTASHKPHTHPNEEMVIVKEGTLQAHVNGREILVGPGSVLFFASMQPHAVQNVGDTPATYFVINWASPGSKTRQIPTPPSGAPAR
;
A
#
# COMPACT_ATOMS: atom_id res chain seq x y z
N MET A 1 47.71 -53.94 -18.20
CA MET A 1 47.69 -53.81 -16.74
C MET A 1 47.33 -52.37 -16.40
N LEU A 2 46.12 -52.14 -16.02
CA LEU A 2 45.66 -50.81 -15.56
C LEU A 2 46.14 -50.64 -14.10
N THR A 3 46.81 -49.55 -13.84
CA THR A 3 47.38 -49.26 -12.51
C THR A 3 46.31 -48.67 -11.59
N ARG A 4 46.46 -48.84 -10.29
CA ARG A 4 45.56 -48.34 -9.25
C ARG A 4 45.38 -46.81 -9.28
N ARG A 5 46.15 -46.10 -10.07
CA ARG A 5 46.06 -44.63 -10.25
C ARG A 5 44.98 -44.22 -11.30
N ASP A 6 44.66 -45.15 -12.22
CA ASP A 6 43.71 -44.85 -13.30
C ASP A 6 42.25 -44.98 -12.84
N LEU A 7 42.02 -45.57 -11.65
CA LEU A 7 40.69 -45.74 -11.04
C LEU A 7 40.28 -44.56 -10.14
N ALA A 8 41.19 -43.65 -9.81
CA ALA A 8 40.89 -42.51 -8.93
C ALA A 8 40.42 -41.24 -9.70
N ALA A 9 40.57 -41.22 -11.03
CA ALA A 9 40.21 -40.08 -11.84
C ALA A 9 38.78 -40.13 -12.43
N ALA A 10 38.04 -41.22 -12.22
CA ALA A 10 36.72 -41.43 -12.83
C ALA A 10 35.53 -41.16 -11.90
N LEU A 11 35.76 -40.67 -10.68
CA LEU A 11 34.70 -40.53 -9.66
C LEU A 11 34.44 -39.09 -9.16
N ILE A 12 34.94 -38.04 -9.85
CA ILE A 12 34.67 -36.63 -9.48
C ILE A 12 34.00 -35.88 -10.64
N ALA A 13 33.26 -36.56 -11.49
CA ALA A 13 32.39 -35.94 -12.49
C ALA A 13 30.92 -36.28 -12.23
N SER A 14 30.51 -36.43 -10.97
CA SER A 14 29.09 -36.57 -10.60
C SER A 14 28.56 -35.21 -10.17
N GLY A 15 28.10 -34.46 -11.14
CA GLY A 15 26.83 -33.77 -11.16
C GLY A 15 26.44 -32.98 -9.90
N PHE A 16 27.00 -31.79 -9.69
CA PHE A 16 26.21 -30.71 -9.07
C PHE A 16 25.32 -30.13 -10.16
N THR A 17 24.26 -30.84 -10.49
CA THR A 17 23.13 -30.20 -11.16
C THR A 17 22.45 -29.33 -10.11
N LEU A 18 22.82 -28.04 -10.07
CA LEU A 18 22.09 -27.06 -9.31
C LEU A 18 20.70 -26.98 -9.98
N ALA A 19 19.74 -27.72 -9.42
CA ALA A 19 18.34 -27.50 -9.77
C ALA A 19 18.00 -26.06 -9.34
N CYS A 20 18.06 -25.12 -10.27
CA CYS A 20 17.36 -23.86 -10.14
C CYS A 20 15.87 -24.21 -10.06
N VAL A 21 15.38 -24.45 -8.84
CA VAL A 21 13.95 -24.41 -8.57
C VAL A 21 13.56 -22.95 -8.83
N SER A 22 13.06 -22.70 -10.02
CA SER A 22 12.32 -21.49 -10.30
C SER A 22 11.16 -21.50 -9.29
N MET A 23 11.26 -20.67 -8.27
CA MET A 23 10.13 -20.32 -7.44
C MET A 23 9.21 -19.56 -8.37
N ALA A 24 8.34 -20.27 -9.09
CA ALA A 24 7.21 -19.65 -9.74
C ALA A 24 6.42 -19.02 -8.60
N ASP A 25 6.33 -17.70 -8.61
CA ASP A 25 5.40 -16.98 -7.74
C ASP A 25 4.01 -17.61 -7.97
N GLU A 26 3.47 -18.24 -6.93
CA GLU A 26 2.10 -18.71 -6.96
C GLU A 26 1.24 -17.51 -7.35
N PRO A 27 0.38 -17.63 -8.37
CA PRO A 27 -0.44 -16.51 -8.80
C PRO A 27 -1.23 -15.99 -7.61
N SER A 28 -1.03 -14.73 -7.25
CA SER A 28 -1.69 -14.13 -6.10
C SER A 28 -3.19 -14.33 -6.23
N LYS A 29 -3.81 -14.94 -5.22
CA LYS A 29 -5.24 -15.24 -5.24
C LYS A 29 -6.02 -13.93 -5.39
N LEU A 30 -6.87 -13.85 -6.39
CA LEU A 30 -7.75 -12.69 -6.58
C LEU A 30 -8.71 -12.54 -5.41
N LEU A 31 -8.99 -11.31 -5.04
CA LEU A 31 -9.98 -11.01 -4.02
C LEU A 31 -11.38 -11.34 -4.55
N ASP A 32 -12.09 -12.20 -3.83
CA ASP A 32 -13.51 -12.48 -4.03
C ASP A 32 -14.39 -11.58 -3.14
N SER A 33 -15.69 -11.57 -3.42
CA SER A 33 -16.67 -10.85 -2.59
C SER A 33 -16.59 -11.34 -1.16
N THR A 34 -16.45 -10.41 -0.23
CA THR A 34 -16.30 -10.72 1.20
C THR A 34 -16.79 -9.56 2.07
N ALA A 35 -16.86 -9.80 3.38
CA ALA A 35 -17.16 -8.79 4.38
C ALA A 35 -16.12 -8.85 5.49
N TRP A 36 -15.74 -7.69 6.00
CA TRP A 36 -14.86 -7.57 7.15
C TRP A 36 -15.61 -6.95 8.32
N GLN A 37 -15.74 -7.69 9.41
CA GLN A 37 -16.39 -7.21 10.61
C GLN A 37 -15.41 -6.34 11.42
N TRP A 38 -15.88 -5.18 11.89
CA TRP A 38 -15.06 -4.25 12.66
C TRP A 38 -14.33 -4.92 13.85
N ALA A 39 -15.04 -5.79 14.57
CA ALA A 39 -14.48 -6.49 15.72
C ALA A 39 -13.36 -7.50 15.37
N GLU A 40 -13.32 -7.98 14.15
CA GLU A 40 -12.33 -8.94 13.65
C GLU A 40 -11.04 -8.26 13.16
N MET A 41 -11.12 -7.00 12.76
CA MET A 41 -10.00 -6.21 12.32
C MET A 41 -9.20 -5.68 13.50
N GLN A 42 -8.27 -6.51 14.03
CA GLN A 42 -7.47 -6.16 15.20
C GLN A 42 -6.54 -4.98 14.93
N PRO A 43 -6.51 -3.94 15.80
CA PRO A 43 -5.61 -2.81 15.62
C PRO A 43 -4.17 -3.20 15.97
N ARG A 44 -3.23 -2.74 15.16
CA ARG A 44 -1.81 -2.74 15.46
C ARG A 44 -1.40 -1.32 15.89
N LYS A 45 -0.76 -1.19 17.04
CA LYS A 45 -0.20 0.09 17.50
C LYS A 45 0.93 0.57 16.58
N THR A 46 0.97 1.87 16.36
CA THR A 46 2.03 2.58 15.62
C THR A 46 2.55 3.72 16.49
N GLU A 47 3.60 4.40 16.05
CA GLU A 47 4.13 5.58 16.76
C GLU A 47 3.12 6.74 16.83
N VAL A 48 2.23 6.84 15.85
CA VAL A 48 1.27 7.95 15.72
C VAL A 48 -0.17 7.57 16.04
N GLY A 49 -0.42 6.32 16.48
CA GLY A 49 -1.76 5.85 16.82
C GLY A 49 -1.96 4.37 16.57
N GLU A 50 -2.97 3.99 15.80
CA GLU A 50 -3.32 2.60 15.49
C GLU A 50 -3.63 2.43 14.00
N LEU A 51 -3.37 1.23 13.49
CA LEU A 51 -3.68 0.83 12.12
C LEU A 51 -4.39 -0.54 12.11
N ARG A 52 -5.50 -0.64 11.37
CA ARG A 52 -6.16 -1.90 11.05
C ARG A 52 -5.98 -2.18 9.57
N SER A 53 -5.26 -3.24 9.23
CA SER A 53 -5.19 -3.73 7.86
C SER A 53 -6.48 -4.45 7.50
N VAL A 54 -7.07 -4.14 6.35
CA VAL A 54 -8.29 -4.76 5.85
C VAL A 54 -7.95 -5.73 4.74
N VAL A 55 -7.35 -5.24 3.65
CA VAL A 55 -6.99 -6.04 2.48
C VAL A 55 -5.81 -5.43 1.74
N ARG A 56 -5.01 -6.28 1.11
CA ARG A 56 -4.06 -5.91 0.05
C ARG A 56 -3.95 -7.07 -0.91
N GLN A 57 -4.71 -7.02 -2.00
CA GLN A 57 -4.78 -8.09 -3.00
C GLN A 57 -5.14 -7.54 -4.37
N PRO A 58 -4.77 -8.25 -5.46
CA PRO A 58 -5.34 -7.98 -6.78
C PRO A 58 -6.82 -8.36 -6.82
N THR A 59 -7.57 -7.67 -7.68
CA THR A 59 -8.97 -7.96 -7.97
C THR A 59 -9.13 -8.36 -9.43
N ARG A 60 -10.38 -8.62 -9.88
CA ARG A 60 -10.65 -8.93 -11.30
C ARG A 60 -10.33 -7.77 -12.25
N THR A 61 -10.25 -6.54 -11.74
CA THR A 61 -10.09 -5.31 -12.55
C THR A 61 -8.95 -4.42 -12.10
N LEU A 62 -8.34 -4.69 -10.95
CA LEU A 62 -7.25 -3.92 -10.38
C LEU A 62 -6.03 -4.80 -10.16
N ASP A 63 -4.85 -4.26 -10.45
CA ASP A 63 -3.56 -4.90 -10.11
C ASP A 63 -3.38 -5.00 -8.59
N GLU A 64 -3.89 -4.03 -7.85
CA GLU A 64 -3.92 -4.01 -6.39
C GLU A 64 -5.12 -3.22 -5.89
N LEU A 65 -5.82 -3.75 -4.90
CA LEU A 65 -6.69 -3.03 -3.98
C LEU A 65 -6.07 -3.15 -2.59
N GLU A 66 -5.78 -2.01 -1.98
CA GLU A 66 -5.33 -1.94 -0.59
C GLU A 66 -6.33 -1.12 0.22
N MET A 67 -6.71 -1.63 1.39
CA MET A 67 -7.55 -0.90 2.33
C MET A 67 -7.02 -1.09 3.74
N HIS A 68 -6.94 0.02 4.45
CA HIS A 68 -6.67 0.02 5.88
C HIS A 68 -7.47 1.13 6.59
N ILE A 69 -7.46 1.08 7.93
CA ILE A 69 -8.10 2.08 8.76
C ILE A 69 -7.05 2.60 9.72
N THR A 70 -6.86 3.91 9.73
CA THR A 70 -5.92 4.59 10.61
C THR A 70 -6.68 5.37 11.69
N THR A 71 -6.23 5.24 12.93
CA THR A 71 -6.62 6.12 14.03
C THR A 71 -5.38 6.88 14.48
N LEU A 72 -5.36 8.20 14.29
CA LEU A 72 -4.27 9.08 14.71
C LEU A 72 -4.52 9.61 16.12
N ASN A 73 -3.47 9.62 16.93
CA ASN A 73 -3.48 10.35 18.20
C ASN A 73 -3.73 11.85 17.95
N PRO A 74 -4.17 12.61 18.97
CA PRO A 74 -4.28 14.06 18.87
C PRO A 74 -2.97 14.71 18.39
N HIS A 75 -3.08 15.71 17.52
CA HIS A 75 -1.97 16.53 17.01
C HIS A 75 -0.84 15.74 16.33
N THR A 76 -1.14 14.56 15.76
CA THR A 76 -0.17 13.75 15.01
C THR A 76 -0.49 13.68 13.52
N ALA A 77 0.54 13.60 12.69
CA ALA A 77 0.42 13.33 11.26
C ALA A 77 0.68 11.84 10.98
N SER A 78 0.01 11.30 9.97
CA SER A 78 0.28 9.94 9.50
C SER A 78 1.71 9.78 8.96
N HIS A 79 2.15 10.75 8.19
CA HIS A 79 3.47 10.88 7.55
C HIS A 79 3.63 12.29 6.98
N LYS A 80 4.85 12.63 6.53
CA LYS A 80 5.10 13.85 5.75
C LYS A 80 4.40 13.74 4.38
N PRO A 81 4.07 14.88 3.73
CA PRO A 81 3.56 14.87 2.37
C PRO A 81 4.42 14.00 1.44
N HIS A 82 3.79 13.13 0.68
CA HIS A 82 4.42 12.17 -0.22
C HIS A 82 3.59 11.95 -1.48
N THR A 83 4.14 11.22 -2.43
CA THR A 83 3.47 10.84 -3.68
C THR A 83 3.64 9.36 -3.94
N HIS A 84 2.67 8.75 -4.61
CA HIS A 84 2.76 7.37 -5.12
C HIS A 84 1.93 7.19 -6.40
N PRO A 85 2.20 6.13 -7.20
CA PRO A 85 1.49 5.88 -8.45
C PRO A 85 0.02 5.50 -8.30
N ASN A 86 -0.37 4.97 -7.16
CA ASN A 86 -1.74 4.58 -6.87
C ASN A 86 -2.62 5.82 -6.70
N GLU A 87 -3.88 5.69 -7.01
CA GLU A 87 -4.90 6.65 -6.56
C GLU A 87 -5.37 6.24 -5.17
N GLU A 88 -5.80 7.22 -4.38
CA GLU A 88 -6.20 6.99 -3.00
C GLU A 88 -7.45 7.78 -2.65
N MET A 89 -8.33 7.14 -1.89
CA MET A 89 -9.50 7.79 -1.28
C MET A 89 -9.42 7.68 0.25
N VAL A 90 -9.69 8.77 0.93
CA VAL A 90 -9.82 8.82 2.38
C VAL A 90 -11.24 9.19 2.75
N ILE A 91 -11.84 8.42 3.68
CA ILE A 91 -13.17 8.70 4.22
C ILE A 91 -13.03 8.90 5.73
N VAL A 92 -13.37 10.09 6.21
CA VAL A 92 -13.27 10.44 7.63
C VAL A 92 -14.42 9.81 8.40
N LYS A 93 -14.10 8.96 9.38
CA LYS A 93 -15.08 8.35 10.28
C LYS A 93 -15.36 9.23 11.48
N GLU A 94 -14.30 9.73 12.13
CA GLU A 94 -14.39 10.55 13.34
C GLU A 94 -13.16 11.43 13.53
N GLY A 95 -13.27 12.50 14.30
CA GLY A 95 -12.22 13.47 14.56
C GLY A 95 -12.14 14.58 13.51
N THR A 96 -11.11 15.43 13.60
CA THR A 96 -10.86 16.55 12.70
C THR A 96 -9.50 16.40 12.06
N LEU A 97 -9.47 16.27 10.75
CA LEU A 97 -8.24 16.17 9.99
C LEU A 97 -7.94 17.46 9.24
N GLN A 98 -6.67 17.82 9.15
CA GLN A 98 -6.13 18.74 8.17
C GLN A 98 -5.52 17.89 7.05
N ALA A 99 -6.01 18.08 5.84
CA ALA A 99 -5.55 17.36 4.65
C ALA A 99 -4.73 18.30 3.77
N HIS A 100 -3.53 17.86 3.38
CA HIS A 100 -2.75 18.49 2.32
C HIS A 100 -3.23 17.94 0.97
N VAL A 101 -3.84 18.78 0.17
CA VAL A 101 -4.42 18.41 -1.14
C VAL A 101 -3.93 19.38 -2.19
N ASN A 102 -3.07 18.92 -3.10
CA ASN A 102 -2.57 19.71 -4.22
C ASN A 102 -2.06 21.12 -3.80
N GLY A 103 -1.21 21.16 -2.77
CA GLY A 103 -0.62 22.39 -2.25
C GLY A 103 -1.54 23.25 -1.37
N ARG A 104 -2.70 22.74 -0.98
CA ARG A 104 -3.66 23.44 -0.09
C ARG A 104 -3.89 22.62 1.17
N GLU A 105 -4.10 23.33 2.28
CA GLU A 105 -4.53 22.72 3.54
C GLU A 105 -6.05 22.88 3.67
N ILE A 106 -6.74 21.76 3.89
CA ILE A 106 -8.20 21.70 3.97
C ILE A 106 -8.59 21.02 5.27
N LEU A 107 -9.44 21.65 6.08
CA LEU A 107 -10.03 21.02 7.27
C LEU A 107 -11.21 20.16 6.86
N VAL A 108 -11.23 18.92 7.35
CA VAL A 108 -12.29 17.95 7.08
C VAL A 108 -12.70 17.22 8.37
N GLY A 109 -13.99 16.93 8.48
CA GLY A 109 -14.58 16.22 9.61
C GLY A 109 -15.32 14.95 9.17
N PRO A 110 -16.05 14.29 10.10
CA PRO A 110 -16.75 13.04 9.85
C PRO A 110 -17.68 13.10 8.64
N GLY A 111 -17.64 12.06 7.81
CA GLY A 111 -18.40 11.96 6.55
C GLY A 111 -17.71 12.62 5.35
N SER A 112 -16.63 13.38 5.54
CA SER A 112 -15.88 13.95 4.43
C SER A 112 -15.13 12.87 3.65
N VAL A 113 -15.04 13.09 2.33
CA VAL A 113 -14.32 12.23 1.39
C VAL A 113 -13.24 13.05 0.72
N LEU A 114 -12.00 12.53 0.75
CA LEU A 114 -10.86 13.09 0.03
C LEU A 114 -10.48 12.14 -1.10
N PHE A 115 -10.03 12.69 -2.21
CA PHE A 115 -9.45 11.94 -3.32
C PHE A 115 -8.07 12.49 -3.63
N PHE A 116 -7.09 11.61 -3.63
CA PHE A 116 -5.71 11.90 -4.00
C PHE A 116 -5.39 11.23 -5.33
N ALA A 117 -5.19 12.02 -6.35
CA ALA A 117 -4.83 11.53 -7.67
C ALA A 117 -3.39 11.00 -7.67
N SER A 118 -3.13 10.04 -8.56
CA SER A 118 -1.80 9.47 -8.76
C SER A 118 -0.73 10.56 -8.88
N MET A 119 0.39 10.37 -8.18
CA MET A 119 1.56 11.26 -8.17
C MET A 119 1.30 12.69 -7.65
N GLN A 120 0.14 12.99 -7.08
CA GLN A 120 -0.09 14.29 -6.43
C GLN A 120 0.36 14.25 -4.95
N PRO A 121 1.08 15.28 -4.47
CA PRO A 121 1.49 15.36 -3.07
C PRO A 121 0.28 15.44 -2.14
N HIS A 122 0.26 14.58 -1.13
CA HIS A 122 -0.81 14.54 -0.15
C HIS A 122 -0.33 14.06 1.23
N ALA A 123 -1.07 14.43 2.25
CA ALA A 123 -0.92 13.97 3.63
C ALA A 123 -2.18 14.26 4.42
N VAL A 124 -2.33 13.62 5.58
CA VAL A 124 -3.36 13.95 6.57
C VAL A 124 -2.76 14.05 7.97
N GLN A 125 -3.27 14.99 8.76
CA GLN A 125 -2.90 15.23 10.13
C GLN A 125 -4.14 15.36 11.00
N ASN A 126 -4.15 14.73 12.16
CA ASN A 126 -5.15 15.03 13.19
C ASN A 126 -4.80 16.35 13.87
N VAL A 127 -5.64 17.34 13.72
CA VAL A 127 -5.48 18.67 14.35
C VAL A 127 -6.41 18.89 15.54
N GLY A 128 -7.23 17.88 15.87
CA GLY A 128 -8.13 17.90 17.02
C GLY A 128 -7.46 17.40 18.31
N ASP A 129 -8.16 17.62 19.42
CA ASP A 129 -7.75 17.20 20.77
C ASP A 129 -8.17 15.77 21.11
N THR A 130 -8.85 15.09 20.21
CA THR A 130 -9.30 13.69 20.32
C THR A 130 -8.71 12.85 19.19
N PRO A 131 -8.63 11.50 19.34
CA PRO A 131 -8.24 10.64 18.24
C PRO A 131 -9.12 10.86 17.01
N ALA A 132 -8.51 10.76 15.81
CA ALA A 132 -9.21 10.85 14.54
C ALA A 132 -9.05 9.54 13.75
N THR A 133 -10.16 8.98 13.29
CA THR A 133 -10.21 7.71 12.56
C THR A 133 -10.69 7.93 11.14
N TYR A 134 -10.00 7.33 10.17
CA TYR A 134 -10.37 7.39 8.76
C TYR A 134 -10.02 6.09 8.04
N PHE A 135 -10.79 5.80 6.99
CA PHE A 135 -10.55 4.73 6.06
C PHE A 135 -9.66 5.23 4.93
N VAL A 136 -8.70 4.41 4.52
CA VAL A 136 -7.88 4.61 3.34
C VAL A 136 -8.19 3.50 2.37
N ILE A 137 -8.50 3.85 1.14
CA ILE A 137 -8.75 2.93 0.02
C ILE A 137 -7.79 3.34 -1.09
N ASN A 138 -6.84 2.48 -1.39
CA ASN A 138 -5.76 2.74 -2.32
C ASN A 138 -5.80 1.67 -3.41
N TRP A 139 -5.66 2.05 -4.68
CA TRP A 139 -5.74 1.09 -5.78
C TRP A 139 -4.77 1.40 -6.90
N ALA A 140 -4.33 0.33 -7.57
CA ALA A 140 -3.56 0.37 -8.79
C ALA A 140 -4.38 -0.22 -9.94
N SER A 141 -4.67 0.59 -10.94
CA SER A 141 -5.27 0.11 -12.19
C SER A 141 -4.21 -0.56 -13.07
N PRO A 142 -4.58 -1.48 -13.98
CA PRO A 142 -3.64 -2.09 -14.90
C PRO A 142 -2.81 -1.04 -15.66
N GLY A 143 -1.49 -1.20 -15.62
CA GLY A 143 -0.55 -0.29 -16.26
C GLY A 143 -0.34 1.06 -15.55
N SER A 144 -0.95 1.31 -14.39
CA SER A 144 -0.78 2.58 -13.66
C SER A 144 0.67 2.84 -13.26
N LYS A 145 1.43 1.81 -12.91
CA LYS A 145 2.85 1.93 -12.52
C LYS A 145 3.78 2.30 -13.68
N THR A 146 3.35 2.08 -14.92
CA THR A 146 4.14 2.36 -16.15
C THR A 146 3.58 3.52 -16.96
N ARG A 147 2.39 4.01 -16.62
CA ARG A 147 1.76 5.14 -17.31
C ARG A 147 2.53 6.43 -17.02
N GLN A 148 2.94 7.13 -18.06
CA GLN A 148 3.43 8.51 -17.91
C GLN A 148 2.24 9.41 -17.58
N ILE A 149 2.17 9.85 -16.34
CA ILE A 149 1.14 10.77 -15.86
C ILE A 149 1.68 12.18 -16.06
N PRO A 150 0.99 13.05 -16.83
CA PRO A 150 1.39 14.44 -16.93
C PRO A 150 1.41 15.09 -15.54
N THR A 151 2.50 15.74 -15.19
CA THR A 151 2.56 16.53 -13.96
C THR A 151 1.50 17.63 -14.06
N PRO A 152 0.53 17.70 -13.14
CA PRO A 152 -0.45 18.77 -13.18
C PRO A 152 0.27 20.11 -13.05
N PRO A 153 -0.19 21.16 -13.76
CA PRO A 153 0.39 22.48 -13.64
C PRO A 153 0.29 22.93 -12.17
N SER A 154 1.43 23.36 -11.61
CA SER A 154 1.46 23.88 -10.24
C SER A 154 0.53 25.10 -10.16
N GLY A 155 -0.46 25.06 -9.25
CA GLY A 155 -1.33 26.19 -8.99
C GLY A 155 -2.70 26.18 -9.69
N ALA A 156 -3.12 25.08 -10.33
CA ALA A 156 -4.50 24.98 -10.80
C ALA A 156 -5.47 25.02 -9.60
N PRO A 157 -6.48 25.92 -9.58
CA PRO A 157 -7.47 25.92 -8.51
C PRO A 157 -8.26 24.61 -8.55
N ALA A 158 -8.39 23.95 -7.38
CA ALA A 158 -9.35 22.87 -7.25
C ALA A 158 -10.75 23.44 -7.55
N ARG A 159 -11.50 22.78 -8.44
CA ARG A 159 -12.89 23.12 -8.74
C ARG A 159 -13.78 22.67 -7.59
#